data_940382a797b85b949918426e0b61b280
#
_entry.id   940382a797b85b949918426e0b61b280
#
_cell.length_a   1.000
_cell.length_b   1.000
_cell.length_c   1.000
_cell.angle_alpha   90.00
_cell.angle_beta   90.00
_cell.angle_gamma   90.00
#
_symmetry.space_group_name_H-M   'P 1'
#
loop_
_entity.id
_entity.type
_entity.pdbx_description
1 polymer ?
#
loop_
_entity_poly.entity_id
_entity_poly.type
_entity_poly.pdbx_seq_one_letter_code
_entity_poly.pdbx_strand_id
1 'polypeptide(L)'
;MAAKEIKFSTEAREKMLRGVDILANAVKATLGPKGRNVVIERSFGAPRMTKDGVSVAKEIELEDKFENMGAQMVREVASKTSDIAGDGTTTATVLAQAIVKEGAKAVTSCMNPMDLKRGIDLAVGAIVAELKANARKISNNSEIAQVGTISANGDAEIGRFLAEAMERVGNDGVITVEEAKTAETELEVVEGMQFDRGYLSPYFVTNADKMRVEFEDPYILIHEKKLSNLQSMLPVLEAVVQSSKPLLIIAEDVEGEALATLVVNKLRGGLKIAAVKAPGFGDRRKAMLEDIAILTAGTVISEDLGIKLESVTLDMLGRAKKVSIEKENTTIVDGAGAKSDIEGRIAQIRAQIEETTSDYDREKLQERLAKLAGGVAVIRVGGSTEVEVKEKKDRVDDALHATRAAVEEGILPGGGVALLRAVKALDNLNTANQDQRVGVEIVRRAVEAPARQIAENAGAEGSIIVGKLREKTEFSYGWNAQTGEYGDLYAQGVIDPAKVVRTALQDASSIAGLLVTTEAMIAEKPKKDAPPPLPAGHGMDF
;
A
#
# COMPACT_ATOMS: atom_id res chain seq x y z
N MET A 1 32.14 -16.76 10.22
CA MET A 1 31.42 -16.13 9.09
C MET A 1 31.45 -17.09 7.90
N ALA A 2 30.34 -17.24 7.18
CA ALA A 2 30.32 -18.05 5.96
C ALA A 2 31.19 -17.41 4.86
N ALA A 3 31.87 -18.22 4.06
CA ALA A 3 32.65 -17.73 2.93
C ALA A 3 31.74 -17.00 1.94
N LYS A 4 32.25 -15.91 1.35
CA LYS A 4 31.52 -15.11 0.36
C LYS A 4 32.00 -15.44 -1.05
N GLU A 5 31.09 -15.37 -2.00
CA GLU A 5 31.36 -15.35 -3.44
C GLU A 5 31.14 -13.94 -3.95
N ILE A 6 32.05 -13.46 -4.79
CA ILE A 6 32.01 -12.09 -5.31
C ILE A 6 32.03 -12.18 -6.83
N LYS A 7 31.12 -11.47 -7.49
CA LYS A 7 31.09 -11.30 -8.94
C LYS A 7 31.28 -9.83 -9.27
N PHE A 8 31.94 -9.56 -10.38
CA PHE A 8 32.31 -8.21 -10.81
C PHE A 8 31.87 -7.93 -12.24
N SER A 9 31.76 -6.66 -12.56
CA SER A 9 31.62 -6.12 -13.91
C SER A 9 30.52 -6.82 -14.73
N THR A 10 30.86 -7.38 -15.86
CA THR A 10 29.91 -7.99 -16.81
C THR A 10 29.18 -9.18 -16.19
N GLU A 11 29.89 -10.06 -15.47
CA GLU A 11 29.27 -11.24 -14.86
C GLU A 11 28.23 -10.87 -13.80
N ALA A 12 28.53 -9.86 -12.99
CA ALA A 12 27.58 -9.34 -12.00
C ALA A 12 26.36 -8.75 -12.68
N ARG A 13 26.55 -7.91 -13.72
CA ARG A 13 25.46 -7.28 -14.46
C ARG A 13 24.56 -8.28 -15.20
N GLU A 14 25.13 -9.30 -15.84
CA GLU A 14 24.35 -10.33 -16.53
C GLU A 14 23.43 -11.09 -15.57
N LYS A 15 23.95 -11.51 -14.42
CA LYS A 15 23.16 -12.20 -13.40
C LYS A 15 22.06 -11.31 -12.83
N MET A 16 22.39 -10.08 -12.50
CA MET A 16 21.42 -9.09 -12.00
C MET A 16 20.30 -8.83 -13.01
N LEU A 17 20.65 -8.57 -14.29
CA LEU A 17 19.68 -8.35 -15.36
C LEU A 17 18.75 -9.54 -15.57
N ARG A 18 19.28 -10.77 -15.49
CA ARG A 18 18.47 -11.97 -15.63
C ARG A 18 17.43 -12.08 -14.51
N GLY A 19 17.82 -11.76 -13.27
CA GLY A 19 16.88 -11.72 -12.15
C GLY A 19 15.80 -10.66 -12.33
N VAL A 20 16.17 -9.45 -12.75
CA VAL A 20 15.25 -8.37 -13.11
C VAL A 20 14.27 -8.82 -14.19
N ASP A 21 14.75 -9.49 -15.23
CA ASP A 21 13.91 -9.95 -16.34
C ASP A 21 12.94 -11.05 -15.94
N ILE A 22 13.36 -12.01 -15.15
CA ILE A 22 12.49 -13.11 -14.70
C ILE A 22 11.31 -12.52 -13.91
N LEU A 23 11.58 -11.67 -12.92
CA LEU A 23 10.52 -11.07 -12.11
C LEU A 23 9.63 -10.15 -12.94
N ALA A 24 10.21 -9.21 -13.68
CA ALA A 24 9.43 -8.25 -14.45
C ALA A 24 8.58 -8.90 -15.55
N ASN A 25 9.08 -9.96 -16.19
CA ASN A 25 8.30 -10.70 -17.21
C ASN A 25 7.09 -11.43 -16.62
N ALA A 26 7.17 -11.91 -15.37
CA ALA A 26 6.02 -12.50 -14.69
C ALA A 26 4.98 -11.42 -14.32
N VAL A 27 5.45 -10.29 -13.77
CA VAL A 27 4.57 -9.19 -13.33
C VAL A 27 3.90 -8.49 -14.50
N LYS A 28 4.63 -8.16 -15.59
CA LYS A 28 4.10 -7.38 -16.72
C LYS A 28 2.94 -8.03 -17.46
N ALA A 29 2.78 -9.36 -17.34
CA ALA A 29 1.65 -10.08 -17.93
C ALA A 29 0.29 -9.63 -17.38
N THR A 30 0.27 -9.00 -16.21
CA THR A 30 -0.96 -8.51 -15.55
C THR A 30 -1.37 -7.10 -15.99
N LEU A 31 -0.49 -6.35 -16.71
CA LEU A 31 -0.68 -4.94 -17.02
C LEU A 31 -1.80 -4.67 -18.01
N GLY A 32 -2.65 -3.70 -17.68
CA GLY A 32 -3.69 -3.16 -18.54
C GLY A 32 -5.00 -3.97 -18.56
N PRO A 33 -6.03 -3.50 -19.31
CA PRO A 33 -7.38 -4.07 -19.28
C PRO A 33 -7.44 -5.52 -19.78
N LYS A 34 -6.52 -5.93 -20.66
CA LYS A 34 -6.38 -7.30 -21.18
C LYS A 34 -5.22 -8.06 -20.54
N GLY A 35 -4.70 -7.55 -19.40
CA GLY A 35 -3.76 -8.27 -18.56
C GLY A 35 -4.34 -9.58 -18.04
N ARG A 36 -3.48 -10.57 -17.82
CA ARG A 36 -3.85 -11.94 -17.44
C ARG A 36 -3.51 -12.24 -15.99
N ASN A 37 -4.21 -13.20 -15.41
CA ASN A 37 -3.92 -13.69 -14.07
C ASN A 37 -2.60 -14.46 -14.03
N VAL A 38 -1.91 -14.36 -12.90
CA VAL A 38 -0.79 -15.22 -12.53
C VAL A 38 -1.28 -16.19 -11.46
N VAL A 39 -0.88 -17.46 -11.58
CA VAL A 39 -1.20 -18.52 -10.62
C VAL A 39 0.02 -18.74 -9.74
N ILE A 40 -0.19 -18.68 -8.43
CA ILE A 40 0.86 -18.82 -7.41
C ILE A 40 0.59 -20.08 -6.60
N GLU A 41 1.59 -20.95 -6.48
CA GLU A 41 1.53 -22.14 -5.63
C GLU A 41 1.44 -21.73 -4.15
N ARG A 42 0.71 -22.53 -3.36
CA ARG A 42 0.70 -22.41 -1.91
C ARG A 42 1.10 -23.72 -1.28
N SER A 43 1.84 -23.67 -0.18
CA SER A 43 2.23 -24.86 0.59
C SER A 43 1.03 -25.63 1.12
N PHE A 44 -0.10 -24.96 1.36
CA PHE A 44 -1.36 -25.55 1.81
C PHE A 44 -2.56 -24.84 1.15
N GLY A 45 -3.56 -25.60 0.73
CA GLY A 45 -4.78 -25.10 0.11
C GLY A 45 -4.71 -24.96 -1.41
N ALA A 46 -5.69 -24.26 -1.98
CA ALA A 46 -5.76 -24.01 -3.43
C ALA A 46 -4.73 -22.97 -3.86
N PRO A 47 -4.18 -23.07 -5.09
CA PRO A 47 -3.33 -22.04 -5.67
C PRO A 47 -4.02 -20.66 -5.64
N ARG A 48 -3.26 -19.61 -5.39
CA ARG A 48 -3.76 -18.22 -5.46
C ARG A 48 -3.72 -17.73 -6.90
N MET A 49 -4.82 -17.14 -7.35
CA MET A 49 -4.88 -16.41 -8.62
C MET A 49 -4.88 -14.92 -8.32
N THR A 50 -4.06 -14.15 -9.02
CA THR A 50 -3.99 -12.70 -8.82
C THR A 50 -3.58 -11.96 -10.09
N LYS A 51 -4.01 -10.70 -10.22
CA LYS A 51 -3.50 -9.72 -11.19
C LYS A 51 -2.67 -8.64 -10.52
N ASP A 52 -2.63 -8.61 -9.20
CA ASP A 52 -1.85 -7.61 -8.46
C ASP A 52 -0.35 -7.87 -8.64
N GLY A 53 0.34 -6.84 -9.15
CA GLY A 53 1.76 -6.91 -9.47
C GLY A 53 2.66 -7.08 -8.26
N VAL A 54 2.33 -6.47 -7.12
CA VAL A 54 3.13 -6.59 -5.90
C VAL A 54 2.99 -7.98 -5.28
N SER A 55 1.81 -8.59 -5.31
CA SER A 55 1.59 -9.97 -4.86
C SER A 55 2.42 -10.95 -5.69
N VAL A 56 2.43 -10.79 -7.02
CA VAL A 56 3.28 -11.62 -7.90
C VAL A 56 4.76 -11.41 -7.59
N ALA A 57 5.20 -10.15 -7.44
CA ALA A 57 6.61 -9.85 -7.19
C ALA A 57 7.12 -10.41 -5.85
N LYS A 58 6.29 -10.43 -4.81
CA LYS A 58 6.64 -10.95 -3.47
C LYS A 58 6.89 -12.45 -3.44
N GLU A 59 6.24 -13.22 -4.32
CA GLU A 59 6.33 -14.67 -4.36
C GLU A 59 7.51 -15.18 -5.19
N ILE A 60 8.18 -14.30 -5.94
CA ILE A 60 9.30 -14.72 -6.79
C ILE A 60 10.60 -14.74 -5.99
N GLU A 61 11.12 -15.94 -5.79
CA GLU A 61 12.43 -16.22 -5.22
C GLU A 61 13.21 -17.14 -6.17
N LEU A 62 14.46 -16.77 -6.48
CA LEU A 62 15.28 -17.49 -7.44
C LEU A 62 16.37 -18.30 -6.73
N GLU A 63 16.68 -19.48 -7.25
CA GLU A 63 17.71 -20.37 -6.70
C GLU A 63 19.12 -19.76 -6.77
N ASP A 64 19.46 -19.13 -7.90
CA ASP A 64 20.73 -18.40 -8.03
C ASP A 64 20.69 -17.11 -7.22
N LYS A 65 21.55 -17.02 -6.20
CA LYS A 65 21.59 -15.89 -5.26
C LYS A 65 21.85 -14.54 -5.94
N PHE A 66 22.64 -14.51 -7.01
CA PHE A 66 22.96 -13.27 -7.74
C PHE A 66 21.78 -12.84 -8.62
N GLU A 67 21.11 -13.78 -9.29
CA GLU A 67 19.87 -13.49 -10.01
C GLU A 67 18.79 -13.06 -9.04
N ASN A 68 18.70 -13.72 -7.88
CA ASN A 68 17.73 -13.37 -6.84
C ASN A 68 17.92 -11.96 -6.30
N MET A 69 19.17 -11.46 -6.14
CA MET A 69 19.41 -10.07 -5.76
C MET A 69 18.80 -9.09 -6.78
N GLY A 70 18.92 -9.35 -8.08
CA GLY A 70 18.31 -8.54 -9.13
C GLY A 70 16.78 -8.56 -9.04
N ALA A 71 16.19 -9.73 -8.84
CA ALA A 71 14.75 -9.88 -8.64
C ALA A 71 14.27 -9.14 -7.39
N GLN A 72 14.98 -9.28 -6.25
CA GLN A 72 14.62 -8.61 -5.01
C GLN A 72 14.67 -7.08 -5.10
N MET A 73 15.61 -6.51 -5.86
CA MET A 73 15.65 -5.06 -6.08
C MET A 73 14.40 -4.56 -6.84
N VAL A 74 13.93 -5.30 -7.83
CA VAL A 74 12.69 -4.94 -8.53
C VAL A 74 11.44 -5.21 -7.67
N ARG A 75 11.46 -6.24 -6.82
CA ARG A 75 10.42 -6.47 -5.81
C ARG A 75 10.29 -5.27 -4.87
N GLU A 76 11.43 -4.67 -4.48
CA GLU A 76 11.43 -3.45 -3.64
C GLU A 76 10.74 -2.28 -4.36
N VAL A 77 10.93 -2.11 -5.68
CA VAL A 77 10.19 -1.11 -6.48
C VAL A 77 8.69 -1.31 -6.35
N ALA A 78 8.19 -2.52 -6.60
CA ALA A 78 6.76 -2.83 -6.53
C ALA A 78 6.20 -2.60 -5.10
N SER A 79 6.93 -3.04 -4.07
CA SER A 79 6.52 -2.88 -2.67
C SER A 79 6.46 -1.39 -2.28
N LYS A 80 7.49 -0.61 -2.63
CA LYS A 80 7.55 0.82 -2.32
C LYS A 80 6.44 1.61 -3.01
N THR A 81 6.15 1.31 -4.28
CA THR A 81 5.05 1.95 -5.02
C THR A 81 3.69 1.61 -4.39
N SER A 82 3.49 0.35 -3.96
CA SER A 82 2.31 -0.07 -3.21
C SER A 82 2.16 0.72 -1.90
N ASP A 83 3.24 0.87 -1.12
CA ASP A 83 3.22 1.58 0.17
C ASP A 83 2.85 3.07 0.01
N ILE A 84 3.29 3.74 -1.07
CA ILE A 84 3.10 5.19 -1.27
C ILE A 84 1.80 5.51 -1.99
N ALA A 85 1.49 4.76 -3.06
CA ALA A 85 0.37 5.05 -3.97
C ALA A 85 -0.74 4.01 -3.92
N GLY A 86 -0.48 2.82 -3.37
CA GLY A 86 -1.42 1.71 -3.25
C GLY A 86 -1.76 1.01 -4.57
N ASP A 87 -1.29 1.54 -5.70
CA ASP A 87 -1.50 1.01 -7.05
C ASP A 87 -0.28 1.35 -7.93
N GLY A 88 -0.26 0.89 -9.19
CA GLY A 88 0.80 1.18 -10.17
C GLY A 88 2.05 0.30 -10.03
N THR A 89 2.00 -0.75 -9.23
CA THR A 89 3.12 -1.66 -8.95
C THR A 89 3.65 -2.36 -10.21
N THR A 90 2.76 -2.76 -11.10
CA THR A 90 3.12 -3.35 -12.40
C THR A 90 3.77 -2.33 -13.33
N THR A 91 3.24 -1.11 -13.40
CA THR A 91 3.83 -0.01 -14.18
C THR A 91 5.23 0.32 -13.70
N ALA A 92 5.44 0.42 -12.39
CA ALA A 92 6.75 0.67 -11.79
C ALA A 92 7.77 -0.44 -12.12
N THR A 93 7.34 -1.70 -12.06
CA THR A 93 8.16 -2.86 -12.44
C THR A 93 8.59 -2.82 -13.91
N VAL A 94 7.66 -2.50 -14.81
CA VAL A 94 7.94 -2.37 -16.25
C VAL A 94 8.91 -1.23 -16.53
N LEU A 95 8.72 -0.08 -15.88
CA LEU A 95 9.63 1.07 -16.00
C LEU A 95 11.03 0.73 -15.46
N ALA A 96 11.12 0.08 -14.30
CA ALA A 96 12.41 -0.33 -13.73
C ALA A 96 13.16 -1.27 -14.67
N GLN A 97 12.50 -2.28 -15.21
CA GLN A 97 13.09 -3.19 -16.20
C GLN A 97 13.60 -2.42 -17.43
N ALA A 98 12.81 -1.49 -17.96
CA ALA A 98 13.18 -0.73 -19.15
C ALA A 98 14.40 0.17 -18.88
N ILE A 99 14.43 0.89 -17.76
CA ILE A 99 15.57 1.76 -17.40
C ILE A 99 16.84 0.93 -17.17
N VAL A 100 16.75 -0.19 -16.44
CA VAL A 100 17.90 -1.06 -16.18
C VAL A 100 18.46 -1.64 -17.48
N LYS A 101 17.61 -2.10 -18.39
CA LYS A 101 18.03 -2.65 -19.69
C LYS A 101 18.75 -1.64 -20.55
N GLU A 102 18.18 -0.45 -20.70
CA GLU A 102 18.81 0.62 -21.49
C GLU A 102 20.08 1.14 -20.82
N GLY A 103 20.08 1.27 -19.48
CA GLY A 103 21.26 1.65 -18.71
C GLY A 103 22.41 0.65 -18.83
N ALA A 104 22.12 -0.65 -18.76
CA ALA A 104 23.13 -1.69 -18.90
C ALA A 104 23.80 -1.67 -20.28
N LYS A 105 23.06 -1.36 -21.36
CA LYS A 105 23.63 -1.17 -22.70
C LYS A 105 24.62 -0.02 -22.74
N ALA A 106 24.29 1.11 -22.11
CA ALA A 106 25.15 2.29 -22.04
C ALA A 106 26.42 2.01 -21.23
N VAL A 107 26.32 1.33 -20.08
CA VAL A 107 27.48 0.94 -19.27
C VAL A 107 28.38 -0.04 -20.01
N THR A 108 27.81 -1.01 -20.73
CA THR A 108 28.57 -1.94 -21.58
C THR A 108 29.30 -1.21 -22.71
N SER A 109 28.78 -0.07 -23.16
CA SER A 109 29.42 0.83 -24.12
C SER A 109 30.44 1.78 -23.47
N CYS A 110 30.93 1.47 -22.26
CA CYS A 110 31.95 2.22 -21.52
C CYS A 110 31.54 3.64 -21.11
N MET A 111 30.26 3.95 -20.99
CA MET A 111 29.80 5.22 -20.44
C MET A 111 29.90 5.23 -18.92
N ASN A 112 30.11 6.41 -18.32
CA ASN A 112 30.24 6.54 -16.88
C ASN A 112 28.89 6.29 -16.17
N PRO A 113 28.75 5.21 -15.35
CA PRO A 113 27.48 4.87 -14.71
C PRO A 113 26.93 5.96 -13.77
N MET A 114 27.83 6.71 -13.12
CA MET A 114 27.42 7.78 -12.20
C MET A 114 26.85 8.98 -12.93
N ASP A 115 27.38 9.31 -14.11
CA ASP A 115 26.83 10.37 -14.94
C ASP A 115 25.55 9.92 -15.65
N LEU A 116 25.46 8.66 -16.07
CA LEU A 116 24.19 8.08 -16.55
C LEU A 116 23.09 8.23 -15.49
N LYS A 117 23.39 7.88 -14.22
CA LYS A 117 22.44 8.04 -13.12
C LYS A 117 22.03 9.50 -12.92
N ARG A 118 22.97 10.44 -12.93
CA ARG A 118 22.64 11.88 -12.85
C ARG A 118 21.71 12.34 -13.97
N GLY A 119 21.94 11.85 -15.20
CA GLY A 119 21.07 12.10 -16.35
C GLY A 119 19.68 11.50 -16.17
N ILE A 120 19.57 10.29 -15.63
CA ILE A 120 18.30 9.64 -15.28
C ILE A 120 17.54 10.49 -14.24
N ASP A 121 18.22 10.89 -13.15
CA ASP A 121 17.62 11.68 -12.08
C ASP A 121 17.09 13.03 -12.59
N LEU A 122 17.85 13.72 -13.47
CA LEU A 122 17.42 14.96 -14.13
C LEU A 122 16.17 14.77 -14.98
N ALA A 123 16.14 13.71 -15.79
CA ALA A 123 15.00 13.41 -16.67
C ALA A 123 13.74 13.08 -15.88
N VAL A 124 13.86 12.27 -14.85
CA VAL A 124 12.74 11.90 -13.99
C VAL A 124 12.17 13.13 -13.28
N GLY A 125 13.03 14.01 -12.75
CA GLY A 125 12.60 15.27 -12.13
C GLY A 125 11.78 16.13 -13.09
N ALA A 126 12.22 16.27 -14.35
CA ALA A 126 11.51 17.04 -15.37
C ALA A 126 10.15 16.41 -15.75
N ILE A 127 10.11 15.09 -15.97
CA ILE A 127 8.87 14.38 -16.29
C ILE A 127 7.87 14.49 -15.13
N VAL A 128 8.31 14.31 -13.88
CA VAL A 128 7.44 14.44 -12.69
C VAL A 128 6.87 15.84 -12.56
N ALA A 129 7.66 16.88 -12.83
CA ALA A 129 7.18 18.26 -12.84
C ALA A 129 6.10 18.48 -13.92
N GLU A 130 6.32 17.95 -15.13
CA GLU A 130 5.36 18.03 -16.23
C GLU A 130 4.07 17.25 -15.93
N LEU A 131 4.15 16.05 -15.33
CA LEU A 131 2.98 15.28 -14.92
C LEU A 131 2.15 16.05 -13.89
N LYS A 132 2.78 16.67 -12.88
CA LYS A 132 2.09 17.47 -11.88
C LYS A 132 1.43 18.72 -12.47
N ALA A 133 2.10 19.37 -13.43
CA ALA A 133 1.56 20.58 -14.10
C ALA A 133 0.34 20.25 -14.97
N ASN A 134 0.25 19.05 -15.53
CA ASN A 134 -0.86 18.61 -16.37
C ASN A 134 -1.92 17.79 -15.60
N ALA A 135 -1.74 17.55 -14.31
CA ALA A 135 -2.73 16.85 -13.50
C ALA A 135 -4.00 17.70 -13.34
N ARG A 136 -5.14 17.11 -13.63
CA ARG A 136 -6.46 17.74 -13.51
C ARG A 136 -7.15 17.25 -12.24
N LYS A 137 -7.65 18.16 -11.41
CA LYS A 137 -8.44 17.77 -10.23
C LYS A 137 -9.72 17.04 -10.66
N ILE A 138 -10.13 16.07 -9.85
CA ILE A 138 -11.42 15.40 -10.00
C ILE A 138 -12.54 16.43 -9.85
N SER A 139 -13.50 16.40 -10.77
CA SER A 139 -14.61 17.37 -10.82
C SER A 139 -15.96 16.77 -10.38
N ASN A 140 -16.11 15.46 -10.46
CA ASN A 140 -17.39 14.78 -10.18
C ASN A 140 -17.19 13.29 -9.79
N ASN A 141 -18.24 12.71 -9.19
CA ASN A 141 -18.26 11.30 -8.78
C ASN A 141 -18.11 10.30 -9.95
N SER A 142 -18.47 10.71 -11.17
CA SER A 142 -18.29 9.85 -12.35
C SER A 142 -16.80 9.62 -12.65
N GLU A 143 -15.94 10.63 -12.44
CA GLU A 143 -14.49 10.46 -12.60
C GLU A 143 -13.90 9.55 -11.51
N ILE A 144 -14.42 9.61 -10.27
CA ILE A 144 -14.06 8.66 -9.21
C ILE A 144 -14.42 7.23 -9.62
N ALA A 145 -15.65 7.03 -10.14
CA ALA A 145 -16.08 5.73 -10.62
C ALA A 145 -15.21 5.22 -11.79
N GLN A 146 -14.78 6.09 -12.70
CA GLN A 146 -13.89 5.74 -13.80
C GLN A 146 -12.50 5.32 -13.31
N VAL A 147 -11.90 6.06 -12.38
CA VAL A 147 -10.61 5.67 -11.76
C VAL A 147 -10.74 4.31 -11.09
N GLY A 148 -11.78 4.12 -10.27
CA GLY A 148 -12.03 2.84 -9.61
C GLY A 148 -12.23 1.69 -10.59
N THR A 149 -12.95 1.93 -11.69
CA THR A 149 -13.17 0.95 -12.76
C THR A 149 -11.86 0.55 -13.44
N ILE A 150 -11.00 1.52 -13.78
CA ILE A 150 -9.71 1.25 -14.42
C ILE A 150 -8.79 0.46 -13.50
N SER A 151 -8.64 0.87 -12.25
CA SER A 151 -7.80 0.17 -11.27
C SER A 151 -8.35 -1.23 -10.95
N ALA A 152 -9.69 -1.39 -10.96
CA ALA A 152 -10.35 -2.70 -10.83
C ALA A 152 -10.34 -3.55 -12.12
N ASN A 153 -9.44 -3.27 -13.08
CA ASN A 153 -9.33 -4.00 -14.35
C ASN A 153 -10.60 -4.00 -15.23
N GLY A 154 -11.35 -2.90 -15.23
CA GLY A 154 -12.55 -2.71 -16.03
C GLY A 154 -13.85 -3.12 -15.35
N ASP A 155 -13.84 -3.44 -14.06
CA ASP A 155 -15.03 -3.77 -13.27
C ASP A 155 -15.78 -2.50 -12.86
N ALA A 156 -16.82 -2.15 -13.63
CA ALA A 156 -17.61 -0.94 -13.41
C ALA A 156 -18.45 -0.99 -12.11
N GLU A 157 -18.75 -2.18 -11.60
CA GLU A 157 -19.47 -2.34 -10.34
C GLU A 157 -18.62 -1.88 -9.16
N ILE A 158 -17.34 -2.26 -9.13
CA ILE A 158 -16.38 -1.81 -8.12
C ILE A 158 -16.23 -0.28 -8.18
N GLY A 159 -16.04 0.30 -9.38
CA GLY A 159 -15.95 1.75 -9.53
C GLY A 159 -17.17 2.49 -9.00
N ARG A 160 -18.37 1.97 -9.24
CA ARG A 160 -19.62 2.53 -8.72
C ARG A 160 -19.70 2.48 -7.20
N PHE A 161 -19.38 1.34 -6.58
CA PHE A 161 -19.37 1.20 -5.12
C PHE A 161 -18.39 2.16 -4.44
N LEU A 162 -17.22 2.36 -5.03
CA LEU A 162 -16.23 3.30 -4.50
C LEU A 162 -16.70 4.75 -4.60
N ALA A 163 -17.30 5.15 -5.73
CA ALA A 163 -17.85 6.49 -5.90
C ALA A 163 -19.00 6.74 -4.92
N GLU A 164 -19.92 5.78 -4.75
CA GLU A 164 -21.01 5.86 -3.79
C GLU A 164 -20.51 5.89 -2.34
N ALA A 165 -19.50 5.09 -2.00
CA ALA A 165 -18.88 5.12 -0.68
C ALA A 165 -18.26 6.49 -0.39
N MET A 166 -17.50 7.06 -1.32
CA MET A 166 -16.92 8.39 -1.16
C MET A 166 -17.95 9.50 -1.08
N GLU A 167 -19.08 9.37 -1.79
CA GLU A 167 -20.18 10.32 -1.68
C GLU A 167 -20.83 10.31 -0.29
N ARG A 168 -20.99 9.11 0.30
CA ARG A 168 -21.62 8.95 1.62
C ARG A 168 -20.73 9.40 2.78
N VAL A 169 -19.43 9.09 2.75
CA VAL A 169 -18.52 9.40 3.86
C VAL A 169 -17.64 10.62 3.60
N GLY A 170 -17.69 11.19 2.39
CA GLY A 170 -16.83 12.30 1.95
C GLY A 170 -15.46 11.83 1.43
N ASN A 171 -14.72 12.76 0.82
CA ASN A 171 -13.43 12.46 0.19
C ASN A 171 -12.36 12.00 1.20
N ASP A 172 -12.41 12.53 2.42
CA ASP A 172 -11.51 12.16 3.53
C ASP A 172 -12.11 11.06 4.42
N GLY A 173 -13.28 10.53 4.04
CA GLY A 173 -13.99 9.51 4.78
C GLY A 173 -13.29 8.16 4.77
N VAL A 174 -13.60 7.36 5.78
CA VAL A 174 -13.02 6.02 5.93
C VAL A 174 -13.82 5.00 5.13
N ILE A 175 -13.14 4.28 4.26
CA ILE A 175 -13.71 3.17 3.51
C ILE A 175 -12.87 1.93 3.83
N THR A 176 -13.54 0.83 4.20
CA THR A 176 -12.91 -0.46 4.48
C THR A 176 -13.48 -1.53 3.56
N VAL A 177 -12.67 -2.53 3.24
CA VAL A 177 -13.06 -3.65 2.37
C VAL A 177 -13.05 -4.93 3.17
N GLU A 178 -14.17 -5.62 3.22
CA GLU A 178 -14.36 -6.88 3.96
C GLU A 178 -14.84 -8.00 3.04
N GLU A 179 -14.69 -9.24 3.51
CA GLU A 179 -15.26 -10.41 2.83
C GLU A 179 -16.71 -10.58 3.25
N ALA A 180 -17.62 -10.66 2.28
CA ALA A 180 -19.01 -10.99 2.55
C ALA A 180 -19.17 -12.50 2.80
N LYS A 181 -20.23 -12.86 3.50
CA LYS A 181 -20.67 -14.26 3.64
C LYS A 181 -21.65 -14.65 2.53
N THR A 182 -22.05 -13.68 1.72
CA THR A 182 -23.00 -13.79 0.61
C THR A 182 -22.29 -13.74 -0.73
N ALA A 183 -22.97 -14.15 -1.81
CA ALA A 183 -22.43 -14.04 -3.17
C ALA A 183 -22.42 -12.60 -3.71
N GLU A 184 -23.24 -11.72 -3.14
CA GLU A 184 -23.41 -10.35 -3.59
C GLU A 184 -22.46 -9.40 -2.85
N THR A 185 -21.99 -8.37 -3.56
CA THR A 185 -21.20 -7.29 -2.97
C THR A 185 -22.12 -6.20 -2.48
N GLU A 186 -21.93 -5.73 -1.26
CA GLU A 186 -22.79 -4.75 -0.58
C GLU A 186 -21.97 -3.57 -0.04
N LEU A 187 -22.58 -2.39 -0.03
CA LEU A 187 -22.05 -1.18 0.61
C LEU A 187 -22.92 -0.82 1.81
N GLU A 188 -22.31 -0.78 2.97
CA GLU A 188 -22.96 -0.33 4.21
C GLU A 188 -22.15 0.81 4.83
N VAL A 189 -22.84 1.79 5.43
CA VAL A 189 -22.19 2.81 6.25
C VAL A 189 -22.53 2.54 7.71
N VAL A 190 -21.51 2.36 8.52
CA VAL A 190 -21.62 2.02 9.94
C VAL A 190 -20.96 3.09 10.81
N GLU A 191 -21.34 3.13 12.09
CA GLU A 191 -20.67 3.98 13.06
C GLU A 191 -19.20 3.55 13.24
N GLY A 192 -18.28 4.50 13.16
CA GLY A 192 -16.87 4.19 13.24
C GLY A 192 -16.01 5.43 13.06
N MET A 193 -14.72 5.28 13.29
CA MET A 193 -13.75 6.34 13.05
C MET A 193 -12.35 5.80 12.77
N GLN A 194 -11.54 6.62 12.12
CA GLN A 194 -10.11 6.39 11.96
C GLN A 194 -9.31 7.52 12.62
N PHE A 195 -8.18 7.19 13.20
CA PHE A 195 -7.22 8.16 13.73
C PHE A 195 -5.78 7.79 13.36
N ASP A 196 -4.93 8.82 13.26
CA ASP A 196 -3.57 8.75 12.74
C ASP A 196 -2.59 8.27 13.83
N ARG A 197 -2.73 7.02 14.26
CA ARG A 197 -1.80 6.30 15.14
C ARG A 197 -1.88 4.82 14.82
N GLY A 198 -0.76 4.22 14.48
CA GLY A 198 -0.66 2.79 14.21
C GLY A 198 -0.12 1.99 15.38
N TYR A 199 0.17 0.72 15.13
CA TYR A 199 0.68 -0.19 16.16
C TYR A 199 2.05 0.23 16.68
N LEU A 200 2.26 0.10 18.00
CA LEU A 200 3.51 0.44 18.67
C LEU A 200 4.64 -0.55 18.38
N SER A 201 4.31 -1.74 17.92
CA SER A 201 5.30 -2.77 17.60
C SER A 201 4.84 -3.61 16.41
N PRO A 202 5.71 -3.89 15.42
CA PRO A 202 5.40 -4.80 14.32
C PRO A 202 5.07 -6.23 14.78
N TYR A 203 5.49 -6.60 15.97
CA TYR A 203 5.18 -7.90 16.56
C TYR A 203 3.69 -8.07 16.91
N PHE A 204 2.89 -7.01 16.93
CA PHE A 204 1.44 -7.10 17.10
C PHE A 204 0.72 -7.54 15.83
N VAL A 205 1.35 -7.44 14.65
CA VAL A 205 0.76 -7.79 13.35
C VAL A 205 0.16 -9.21 13.40
N THR A 206 -1.08 -9.32 12.91
CA THR A 206 -1.81 -10.59 12.77
C THR A 206 -1.85 -11.07 11.33
N ASN A 207 -1.86 -10.12 10.37
CA ASN A 207 -1.82 -10.37 8.94
C ASN A 207 -0.48 -9.86 8.38
N ALA A 208 0.47 -10.78 8.20
CA ALA A 208 1.82 -10.46 7.75
C ALA A 208 1.86 -9.96 6.29
N ASP A 209 0.98 -10.46 5.42
CA ASP A 209 0.94 -10.09 4.01
C ASP A 209 0.59 -8.60 3.83
N LYS A 210 -0.36 -8.12 4.65
CA LYS A 210 -0.83 -6.72 4.63
C LYS A 210 -0.18 -5.86 5.73
N MET A 211 0.71 -6.41 6.55
CA MET A 211 1.34 -5.73 7.69
C MET A 211 0.32 -5.03 8.60
N ARG A 212 -0.80 -5.70 8.89
CA ARG A 212 -1.92 -5.17 9.70
C ARG A 212 -2.21 -6.02 10.91
N VAL A 213 -2.78 -5.38 11.94
CA VAL A 213 -3.48 -6.06 13.02
C VAL A 213 -4.97 -6.02 12.70
N GLU A 214 -5.62 -7.16 12.67
CA GLU A 214 -7.06 -7.28 12.44
C GLU A 214 -7.68 -8.03 13.62
N PHE A 215 -8.62 -7.38 14.32
CA PHE A 215 -9.36 -7.95 15.45
C PHE A 215 -10.85 -7.93 15.18
N GLU A 216 -11.52 -9.05 15.43
CA GLU A 216 -12.97 -9.19 15.42
C GLU A 216 -13.49 -9.21 16.85
N ASP A 217 -14.56 -8.49 17.12
CA ASP A 217 -15.21 -8.30 18.42
C ASP A 217 -14.23 -7.97 19.58
N PRO A 218 -13.26 -7.04 19.39
CA PRO A 218 -12.29 -6.73 20.43
C PRO A 218 -12.88 -5.95 21.58
N TYR A 219 -12.25 -6.09 22.75
CA TYR A 219 -12.30 -5.09 23.80
C TYR A 219 -11.33 -3.95 23.52
N ILE A 220 -11.68 -2.73 23.95
CA ILE A 220 -10.88 -1.53 23.77
C ILE A 220 -10.66 -0.88 25.13
N LEU A 221 -9.42 -0.90 25.62
CA LEU A 221 -9.01 -0.17 26.82
C LEU A 221 -8.55 1.22 26.42
N ILE A 222 -9.20 2.25 26.95
CA ILE A 222 -8.92 3.65 26.68
C ILE A 222 -8.32 4.26 27.94
N HIS A 223 -7.02 4.58 27.91
CA HIS A 223 -6.28 5.10 29.07
C HIS A 223 -5.66 6.45 28.78
N GLU A 224 -5.85 7.41 29.68
CA GLU A 224 -5.38 8.79 29.47
C GLU A 224 -3.86 8.92 29.56
N LYS A 225 -3.21 8.19 30.48
CA LYS A 225 -1.78 8.29 30.81
C LYS A 225 -0.94 7.23 30.11
N LYS A 226 0.38 7.33 30.27
CA LYS A 226 1.34 6.34 29.81
C LYS A 226 1.26 5.05 30.63
N LEU A 227 1.51 3.94 29.95
CA LEU A 227 1.60 2.60 30.52
C LEU A 227 3.05 2.11 30.46
N SER A 228 3.76 2.15 31.56
CA SER A 228 5.15 1.66 31.67
C SER A 228 5.26 0.38 32.51
N ASN A 229 4.27 0.11 33.38
CA ASN A 229 4.22 -1.07 34.24
C ASN A 229 2.91 -1.84 34.00
N LEU A 230 2.99 -3.17 33.89
CA LEU A 230 1.84 -4.04 33.68
C LEU A 230 1.10 -4.42 34.97
N GLN A 231 1.70 -4.21 36.11
CA GLN A 231 1.13 -4.71 37.39
C GLN A 231 -0.29 -4.18 37.65
N SER A 232 -0.51 -2.90 37.30
CA SER A 232 -1.84 -2.27 37.40
C SER A 232 -2.85 -2.79 36.37
N MET A 233 -2.40 -3.40 35.27
CA MET A 233 -3.25 -3.95 34.21
C MET A 233 -3.55 -5.44 34.38
N LEU A 234 -2.88 -6.16 35.27
CA LEU A 234 -3.04 -7.60 35.42
C LEU A 234 -4.49 -8.04 35.55
N PRO A 235 -5.33 -7.40 36.40
CA PRO A 235 -6.73 -7.82 36.58
C PRO A 235 -7.52 -7.75 35.26
N VAL A 236 -7.32 -6.70 34.47
CA VAL A 236 -7.99 -6.53 33.17
C VAL A 236 -7.48 -7.55 32.16
N LEU A 237 -6.17 -7.78 32.10
CA LEU A 237 -5.57 -8.75 31.19
C LEU A 237 -6.06 -10.17 31.49
N GLU A 238 -6.15 -10.56 32.77
CA GLU A 238 -6.68 -11.85 33.18
C GLU A 238 -8.16 -12.02 32.78
N ALA A 239 -8.99 -11.00 32.99
CA ALA A 239 -10.39 -11.00 32.60
C ALA A 239 -10.55 -11.12 31.05
N VAL A 240 -9.72 -10.43 30.30
CA VAL A 240 -9.72 -10.50 28.84
C VAL A 240 -9.27 -11.88 28.34
N VAL A 241 -8.23 -12.47 28.92
CA VAL A 241 -7.81 -13.85 28.62
C VAL A 241 -8.95 -14.85 28.84
N GLN A 242 -9.65 -14.75 29.98
CA GLN A 242 -10.78 -15.61 30.26
C GLN A 242 -11.91 -15.48 29.27
N SER A 243 -12.12 -14.27 28.70
CA SER A 243 -13.12 -14.03 27.65
C SER A 243 -12.73 -14.55 26.28
N SER A 244 -11.45 -14.87 26.06
CA SER A 244 -10.86 -15.28 24.77
C SER A 244 -11.01 -14.25 23.65
N LYS A 245 -11.38 -13.00 23.95
CA LYS A 245 -11.51 -11.91 22.98
C LYS A 245 -10.21 -11.14 22.82
N PRO A 246 -9.97 -10.51 21.64
CA PRO A 246 -8.85 -9.62 21.44
C PRO A 246 -8.97 -8.35 22.30
N LEU A 247 -7.83 -7.73 22.61
CA LEU A 247 -7.76 -6.45 23.31
C LEU A 247 -6.94 -5.43 22.50
N LEU A 248 -7.54 -4.28 22.23
CA LEU A 248 -6.83 -3.08 21.81
C LEU A 248 -6.59 -2.18 23.01
N ILE A 249 -5.36 -1.74 23.20
CA ILE A 249 -5.00 -0.72 24.20
C ILE A 249 -4.73 0.58 23.47
N ILE A 250 -5.47 1.64 23.86
CA ILE A 250 -5.26 3.03 23.41
C ILE A 250 -4.80 3.82 24.64
N ALA A 251 -3.55 4.24 24.66
CA ALA A 251 -2.97 4.98 25.80
C ALA A 251 -2.10 6.13 25.28
N GLU A 252 -1.77 7.10 26.14
CA GLU A 252 -0.82 8.17 25.76
C GLU A 252 0.46 7.58 25.16
N ASP A 253 1.02 6.57 25.79
CA ASP A 253 2.11 5.73 25.30
C ASP A 253 2.09 4.38 26.03
N VAL A 254 2.66 3.35 25.40
CA VAL A 254 2.96 2.08 26.07
C VAL A 254 4.44 1.79 25.84
N GLU A 255 5.22 1.83 26.90
CA GLU A 255 6.68 1.79 26.80
C GLU A 255 7.32 0.85 27.82
N GLY A 256 8.62 0.61 27.66
CA GLY A 256 9.44 -0.12 28.61
C GLY A 256 8.98 -1.57 28.84
N GLU A 257 8.87 -1.96 30.11
CA GLU A 257 8.50 -3.32 30.53
C GLU A 257 7.09 -3.70 30.08
N ALA A 258 6.15 -2.74 30.10
CA ALA A 258 4.78 -2.97 29.67
C ALA A 258 4.72 -3.43 28.21
N LEU A 259 5.33 -2.68 27.29
CA LEU A 259 5.35 -3.03 25.86
C LEU A 259 6.04 -4.38 25.62
N ALA A 260 7.21 -4.59 26.22
CA ALA A 260 7.97 -5.81 26.04
C ALA A 260 7.18 -7.05 26.49
N THR A 261 6.49 -6.96 27.63
CA THR A 261 5.70 -8.08 28.17
C THR A 261 4.44 -8.34 27.35
N LEU A 262 3.75 -7.31 26.84
CA LEU A 262 2.61 -7.48 25.92
C LEU A 262 3.04 -8.21 24.64
N VAL A 263 4.17 -7.81 24.05
CA VAL A 263 4.74 -8.45 22.85
C VAL A 263 5.08 -9.92 23.13
N VAL A 264 5.78 -10.21 24.24
CA VAL A 264 6.15 -11.59 24.60
C VAL A 264 4.91 -12.47 24.80
N ASN A 265 3.88 -11.98 25.50
CA ASN A 265 2.65 -12.74 25.72
C ASN A 265 1.86 -12.98 24.43
N LYS A 266 1.84 -12.00 23.51
CA LYS A 266 1.26 -12.18 22.18
C LYS A 266 2.01 -13.24 21.37
N LEU A 267 3.34 -13.21 21.36
CA LEU A 267 4.17 -14.18 20.63
C LEU A 267 4.03 -15.60 21.18
N ARG A 268 3.81 -15.74 22.49
CA ARG A 268 3.53 -17.04 23.12
C ARG A 268 2.11 -17.55 22.88
N GLY A 269 1.27 -16.78 22.19
CA GLY A 269 -0.12 -17.15 21.89
C GLY A 269 -1.07 -17.04 23.07
N GLY A 270 -0.63 -16.49 24.22
CA GLY A 270 -1.47 -16.33 25.42
C GLY A 270 -2.47 -15.17 25.34
N LEU A 271 -2.17 -14.15 24.53
CA LEU A 271 -3.00 -12.96 24.40
C LEU A 271 -3.13 -12.54 22.94
N LYS A 272 -4.35 -12.23 22.50
CA LYS A 272 -4.62 -11.52 21.25
C LYS A 272 -4.67 -10.03 21.57
N ILE A 273 -3.55 -9.32 21.47
CA ILE A 273 -3.42 -7.95 21.93
C ILE A 273 -2.65 -7.08 20.96
N ALA A 274 -3.01 -5.80 20.92
CA ALA A 274 -2.24 -4.75 20.27
C ALA A 274 -2.33 -3.46 21.08
N ALA A 275 -1.34 -2.61 20.95
CA ALA A 275 -1.29 -1.31 21.60
C ALA A 275 -0.99 -0.21 20.58
N VAL A 276 -1.68 0.91 20.72
CA VAL A 276 -1.52 2.12 19.90
C VAL A 276 -1.44 3.35 20.79
N LYS A 277 -0.81 4.42 20.28
CA LYS A 277 -0.83 5.71 20.95
C LYS A 277 -2.18 6.40 20.78
N ALA A 278 -2.62 7.08 21.81
CA ALA A 278 -3.78 7.97 21.74
C ALA A 278 -3.54 9.11 20.73
N PRO A 279 -4.55 9.46 19.92
CA PRO A 279 -4.45 10.57 18.99
C PRO A 279 -4.45 11.93 19.69
N GLY A 280 -3.75 12.91 19.12
CA GLY A 280 -3.68 14.28 19.65
C GLY A 280 -2.72 14.45 20.82
N PHE A 281 -2.72 15.67 21.39
CA PHE A 281 -1.87 16.08 22.53
C PHE A 281 -2.69 16.94 23.50
N GLY A 282 -2.34 16.89 24.80
CA GLY A 282 -2.98 17.69 25.84
C GLY A 282 -4.50 17.52 25.90
N ASP A 283 -5.25 18.60 25.99
CA ASP A 283 -6.71 18.58 26.10
C ASP A 283 -7.39 18.00 24.85
N ARG A 284 -6.78 18.14 23.67
CA ARG A 284 -7.28 17.51 22.45
C ARG A 284 -7.22 16.00 22.53
N ARG A 285 -6.15 15.43 23.12
CA ARG A 285 -6.07 14.00 23.33
C ARG A 285 -7.19 13.52 24.24
N LYS A 286 -7.47 14.22 25.34
CA LYS A 286 -8.59 13.91 26.23
C LYS A 286 -9.92 13.89 25.47
N ALA A 287 -10.18 14.94 24.70
CA ALA A 287 -11.39 15.06 23.90
C ALA A 287 -11.53 13.94 22.83
N MET A 288 -10.44 13.55 22.19
CA MET A 288 -10.47 12.44 21.22
C MET A 288 -10.64 11.08 21.90
N LEU A 289 -10.06 10.87 23.08
CA LEU A 289 -10.29 9.65 23.86
C LEU A 289 -11.76 9.53 24.31
N GLU A 290 -12.40 10.66 24.68
CA GLU A 290 -13.83 10.71 24.97
C GLU A 290 -14.67 10.36 23.73
N ASP A 291 -14.32 10.88 22.54
CA ASP A 291 -15.02 10.56 21.29
C ASP A 291 -14.94 9.05 20.98
N ILE A 292 -13.75 8.45 21.18
CA ILE A 292 -13.56 7.00 21.01
C ILE A 292 -14.38 6.24 22.06
N ALA A 293 -14.43 6.71 23.31
CA ALA A 293 -15.20 6.07 24.39
C ALA A 293 -16.70 6.08 24.07
N ILE A 294 -17.23 7.21 23.62
CA ILE A 294 -18.65 7.32 23.23
C ILE A 294 -18.95 6.41 22.02
N LEU A 295 -18.07 6.41 21.01
CA LEU A 295 -18.23 5.56 19.81
C LEU A 295 -18.27 4.07 20.17
N THR A 296 -17.50 3.64 21.15
CA THR A 296 -17.30 2.22 21.50
C THR A 296 -18.09 1.76 22.71
N ALA A 297 -18.92 2.63 23.32
CA ALA A 297 -19.58 2.43 24.62
C ALA A 297 -18.59 2.09 25.74
N GLY A 298 -17.38 2.63 25.68
CA GLY A 298 -16.34 2.46 26.70
C GLY A 298 -16.25 3.64 27.67
N THR A 299 -15.33 3.53 28.60
CA THR A 299 -15.03 4.58 29.58
C THR A 299 -13.55 4.97 29.45
N VAL A 300 -13.27 6.27 29.45
CA VAL A 300 -11.88 6.75 29.54
C VAL A 300 -11.37 6.50 30.95
N ILE A 301 -10.34 5.68 31.08
CA ILE A 301 -9.70 5.40 32.35
C ILE A 301 -8.73 6.53 32.67
N SER A 302 -9.14 7.37 33.61
CA SER A 302 -8.41 8.55 34.05
C SER A 302 -8.42 8.68 35.55
N GLU A 303 -7.26 8.91 36.13
CA GLU A 303 -7.14 9.18 37.59
C GLU A 303 -7.80 10.51 37.96
N ASP A 304 -7.85 11.49 37.02
CA ASP A 304 -8.56 12.74 37.24
C ASP A 304 -10.06 12.54 37.44
N LEU A 305 -10.61 11.47 36.83
CA LEU A 305 -12.00 11.03 37.04
C LEU A 305 -12.15 10.07 38.23
N GLY A 306 -11.09 9.80 38.97
CA GLY A 306 -11.08 8.90 40.13
C GLY A 306 -11.05 7.39 39.76
N ILE A 307 -10.85 7.04 38.51
CA ILE A 307 -10.81 5.67 38.01
C ILE A 307 -9.36 5.19 37.94
N LYS A 308 -9.02 4.21 38.80
CA LYS A 308 -7.70 3.57 38.79
C LYS A 308 -7.70 2.38 37.84
N LEU A 309 -6.56 2.11 37.20
CA LEU A 309 -6.41 1.02 36.24
C LEU A 309 -6.66 -0.38 36.88
N GLU A 310 -6.31 -0.55 38.17
CA GLU A 310 -6.55 -1.80 38.92
C GLU A 310 -8.03 -2.09 39.15
N SER A 311 -8.90 -1.08 39.09
CA SER A 311 -10.34 -1.22 39.31
C SER A 311 -11.15 -1.39 38.04
N VAL A 312 -10.50 -1.46 36.88
CA VAL A 312 -11.18 -1.56 35.58
C VAL A 312 -11.81 -2.95 35.41
N THR A 313 -13.06 -2.95 35.01
CA THR A 313 -13.84 -4.16 34.69
C THR A 313 -14.10 -4.25 33.18
N LEU A 314 -14.52 -5.43 32.71
CA LEU A 314 -14.83 -5.62 31.28
C LEU A 314 -15.95 -4.72 30.77
N ASP A 315 -16.87 -4.29 31.64
CA ASP A 315 -17.98 -3.40 31.26
C ASP A 315 -17.53 -1.95 30.99
N MET A 316 -16.36 -1.58 31.52
CA MET A 316 -15.76 -0.27 31.27
C MET A 316 -14.97 -0.23 29.95
N LEU A 317 -14.68 -1.40 29.38
CA LEU A 317 -13.97 -1.49 28.10
C LEU A 317 -14.91 -1.17 26.93
N GLY A 318 -14.40 -0.37 25.99
CA GLY A 318 -15.09 -0.16 24.73
C GLY A 318 -15.19 -1.45 23.90
N ARG A 319 -16.14 -1.50 22.98
CA ARG A 319 -16.38 -2.63 22.08
C ARG A 319 -16.58 -2.12 20.67
N ALA A 320 -16.16 -2.90 19.70
CA ALA A 320 -16.44 -2.68 18.30
C ALA A 320 -16.57 -4.04 17.60
N LYS A 321 -17.19 -4.07 16.44
CA LYS A 321 -17.29 -5.29 15.63
C LYS A 321 -15.93 -5.65 15.04
N LYS A 322 -15.19 -4.63 14.58
CA LYS A 322 -13.84 -4.83 14.03
C LYS A 322 -12.91 -3.67 14.34
N VAL A 323 -11.64 -3.99 14.51
CA VAL A 323 -10.55 -3.01 14.58
C VAL A 323 -9.46 -3.43 13.61
N SER A 324 -9.02 -2.48 12.79
CA SER A 324 -7.87 -2.64 11.90
C SER A 324 -6.79 -1.62 12.25
N ILE A 325 -5.55 -2.09 12.46
CA ILE A 325 -4.43 -1.22 12.82
C ILE A 325 -3.32 -1.42 11.79
N GLU A 326 -2.98 -0.35 11.12
CA GLU A 326 -1.85 -0.26 10.19
C GLU A 326 -0.64 0.36 10.87
N LYS A 327 0.41 0.62 10.10
CA LYS A 327 1.62 1.25 10.63
C LYS A 327 1.37 2.68 11.12
N GLU A 328 0.48 3.41 10.47
CA GLU A 328 0.24 4.84 10.74
C GLU A 328 -1.19 5.12 11.24
N ASN A 329 -2.14 4.20 11.03
CA ASN A 329 -3.56 4.44 11.27
C ASN A 329 -4.21 3.31 12.09
N THR A 330 -5.23 3.68 12.86
CA THR A 330 -6.15 2.75 13.54
C THR A 330 -7.58 3.08 13.13
N THR A 331 -8.30 2.08 12.63
CA THR A 331 -9.70 2.18 12.22
C THR A 331 -10.57 1.32 13.13
N ILE A 332 -11.57 1.93 13.73
CA ILE A 332 -12.62 1.28 14.53
C ILE A 332 -13.87 1.24 13.65
N VAL A 333 -14.43 0.06 13.43
CA VAL A 333 -15.59 -0.19 12.57
C VAL A 333 -16.72 -0.76 13.41
N ASP A 334 -17.92 -0.18 13.27
CA ASP A 334 -19.13 -0.61 13.95
C ASP A 334 -18.93 -0.65 15.49
N GLY A 335 -18.67 0.54 16.06
CA GLY A 335 -18.54 0.73 17.50
C GLY A 335 -19.86 0.46 18.21
N ALA A 336 -19.80 -0.08 19.44
CA ALA A 336 -20.99 -0.45 20.21
C ALA A 336 -21.69 0.75 20.89
N GLY A 337 -21.25 1.99 20.62
CA GLY A 337 -21.86 3.22 21.15
C GLY A 337 -23.31 3.41 20.70
N ALA A 338 -24.15 3.93 21.58
CA ALA A 338 -25.50 4.24 21.24
C ALA A 338 -25.54 5.42 20.24
N LYS A 339 -26.30 5.30 19.16
CA LYS A 339 -26.40 6.33 18.12
C LYS A 339 -26.83 7.69 18.70
N SER A 340 -27.73 7.71 19.70
CA SER A 340 -28.13 8.92 20.41
C SER A 340 -26.96 9.64 21.09
N ASP A 341 -26.02 8.90 21.65
CA ASP A 341 -24.88 9.47 22.38
C ASP A 341 -23.84 10.03 21.39
N ILE A 342 -23.65 9.34 20.27
CA ILE A 342 -22.81 9.81 19.15
C ILE A 342 -23.38 11.08 18.55
N GLU A 343 -24.70 11.14 18.26
CA GLU A 343 -25.38 12.32 17.74
C GLU A 343 -25.32 13.49 18.76
N GLY A 344 -25.48 13.21 20.05
CA GLY A 344 -25.29 14.19 21.12
C GLY A 344 -23.88 14.78 21.14
N ARG A 345 -22.87 13.92 20.97
CA ARG A 345 -21.46 14.37 20.89
C ARG A 345 -21.17 15.20 19.65
N ILE A 346 -21.73 14.81 18.51
CA ILE A 346 -21.65 15.58 17.26
C ILE A 346 -22.26 16.98 17.45
N ALA A 347 -23.41 17.06 18.09
CA ALA A 347 -24.06 18.36 18.39
C ALA A 347 -23.21 19.24 19.30
N GLN A 348 -22.56 18.66 20.33
CA GLN A 348 -21.62 19.40 21.20
C GLN A 348 -20.42 19.96 20.41
N ILE A 349 -19.80 19.15 19.53
CA ILE A 349 -18.67 19.60 18.71
C ILE A 349 -19.10 20.73 17.77
N ARG A 350 -20.29 20.65 17.17
CA ARG A 350 -20.83 21.71 16.32
C ARG A 350 -21.02 23.02 17.09
N ALA A 351 -21.55 22.97 18.30
CA ALA A 351 -21.67 24.14 19.16
C ALA A 351 -20.30 24.75 19.47
N GLN A 352 -19.29 23.93 19.78
CA GLN A 352 -17.93 24.41 20.00
C GLN A 352 -17.30 25.07 18.77
N ILE A 353 -17.61 24.60 17.55
CA ILE A 353 -17.17 25.23 16.29
C ILE A 353 -17.76 26.62 16.12
N GLU A 354 -19.01 26.83 16.52
CA GLU A 354 -19.69 28.14 16.46
C GLU A 354 -19.18 29.10 17.52
N GLU A 355 -18.86 28.61 18.72
CA GLU A 355 -18.41 29.45 19.85
C GLU A 355 -16.92 29.85 19.75
N THR A 356 -16.08 29.06 19.06
CA THR A 356 -14.64 29.32 19.00
C THR A 356 -14.31 30.55 18.15
N THR A 357 -13.44 31.40 18.67
CA THR A 357 -12.91 32.58 17.97
C THR A 357 -11.56 32.31 17.28
N SER A 358 -10.94 31.17 17.57
CA SER A 358 -9.66 30.75 17.00
C SER A 358 -9.89 29.95 15.70
N ASP A 359 -9.35 30.44 14.58
CA ASP A 359 -9.43 29.74 13.30
C ASP A 359 -8.74 28.35 13.35
N TYR A 360 -7.64 28.26 14.08
CA TYR A 360 -6.92 27.00 14.28
C TYR A 360 -7.75 25.99 15.09
N ASP A 361 -8.40 26.43 16.17
CA ASP A 361 -9.24 25.52 16.97
C ASP A 361 -10.50 25.12 16.19
N ARG A 362 -11.04 26.05 15.41
CA ARG A 362 -12.17 25.75 14.50
C ARG A 362 -11.81 24.68 13.49
N GLU A 363 -10.66 24.77 12.84
CA GLU A 363 -10.16 23.76 11.92
C GLU A 363 -10.03 22.38 12.60
N LYS A 364 -9.45 22.33 13.80
CA LYS A 364 -9.27 21.08 14.53
C LYS A 364 -10.56 20.47 15.07
N LEU A 365 -11.54 21.30 15.42
CA LEU A 365 -12.89 20.83 15.76
C LEU A 365 -13.63 20.31 14.53
N GLN A 366 -13.44 20.92 13.35
CA GLN A 366 -14.01 20.43 12.09
C GLN A 366 -13.41 19.08 11.69
N GLU A 367 -12.09 18.89 11.79
CA GLU A 367 -11.44 17.60 11.57
C GLU A 367 -12.03 16.52 12.50
N ARG A 368 -12.20 16.82 13.78
CA ARG A 368 -12.75 15.91 14.77
C ARG A 368 -14.21 15.57 14.48
N LEU A 369 -15.02 16.58 14.09
CA LEU A 369 -16.40 16.40 13.66
C LEU A 369 -16.48 15.49 12.44
N ALA A 370 -15.66 15.70 11.42
CA ALA A 370 -15.62 14.88 10.22
C ALA A 370 -15.30 13.42 10.53
N LYS A 371 -14.34 13.18 11.43
CA LYS A 371 -13.95 11.81 11.86
C LYS A 371 -15.08 11.07 12.59
N LEU A 372 -15.88 11.76 13.40
CA LEU A 372 -16.96 11.16 14.18
C LEU A 372 -18.27 11.06 13.39
N ALA A 373 -18.61 12.10 12.62
CA ALA A 373 -19.90 12.20 11.90
C ALA A 373 -19.92 11.45 10.56
N GLY A 374 -18.75 11.24 9.95
CA GLY A 374 -18.62 10.58 8.64
C GLY A 374 -18.90 9.08 8.69
N GLY A 375 -18.70 8.43 9.83
CA GLY A 375 -18.78 6.98 9.94
C GLY A 375 -17.71 6.26 9.12
N VAL A 376 -17.91 4.98 8.87
CA VAL A 376 -17.05 4.13 8.04
C VAL A 376 -17.92 3.45 6.97
N ALA A 377 -17.57 3.66 5.70
CA ALA A 377 -18.18 2.89 4.62
C ALA A 377 -17.50 1.52 4.54
N VAL A 378 -18.27 0.45 4.62
CA VAL A 378 -17.80 -0.93 4.55
C VAL A 378 -18.28 -1.54 3.23
N ILE A 379 -17.35 -1.84 2.34
CA ILE A 379 -17.61 -2.59 1.11
C ILE A 379 -17.40 -4.07 1.43
N ARG A 380 -18.50 -4.84 1.49
CA ARG A 380 -18.45 -6.29 1.69
C ARG A 380 -18.45 -6.98 0.34
N VAL A 381 -17.31 -7.58 0.02
CA VAL A 381 -17.08 -8.22 -1.29
C VAL A 381 -17.61 -9.64 -1.27
N GLY A 382 -18.61 -9.90 -2.13
CA GLY A 382 -19.20 -11.22 -2.33
C GLY A 382 -18.57 -11.99 -3.50
N GLY A 383 -18.78 -13.30 -3.50
CA GLY A 383 -18.34 -14.20 -4.57
C GLY A 383 -18.81 -15.63 -4.34
N SER A 384 -18.72 -16.46 -5.37
CA SER A 384 -19.17 -17.85 -5.32
C SER A 384 -18.14 -18.79 -4.65
N THR A 385 -16.88 -18.41 -4.62
CA THR A 385 -15.80 -19.16 -4.01
C THR A 385 -14.87 -18.26 -3.19
N GLU A 386 -14.21 -18.82 -2.19
CA GLU A 386 -13.24 -18.10 -1.36
C GLU A 386 -12.10 -17.48 -2.18
N VAL A 387 -11.66 -18.18 -3.24
CA VAL A 387 -10.60 -17.70 -4.14
C VAL A 387 -11.08 -16.46 -4.91
N GLU A 388 -12.32 -16.47 -5.41
CA GLU A 388 -12.93 -15.35 -6.12
C GLU A 388 -13.11 -14.14 -5.20
N VAL A 389 -13.62 -14.35 -3.97
CA VAL A 389 -13.80 -13.28 -2.98
C VAL A 389 -12.48 -12.60 -2.64
N LYS A 390 -11.42 -13.38 -2.43
CA LYS A 390 -10.09 -12.83 -2.14
C LYS A 390 -9.52 -12.02 -3.31
N GLU A 391 -9.63 -12.56 -4.55
CA GLU A 391 -9.19 -11.83 -5.75
C GLU A 391 -9.96 -10.54 -5.94
N LYS A 392 -11.30 -10.58 -5.81
CA LYS A 392 -12.16 -9.40 -5.95
C LYS A 392 -11.89 -8.38 -4.85
N LYS A 393 -11.61 -8.83 -3.61
CA LYS A 393 -11.24 -7.96 -2.49
C LYS A 393 -9.92 -7.23 -2.76
N ASP A 394 -8.89 -7.93 -3.22
CA ASP A 394 -7.61 -7.32 -3.55
C ASP A 394 -7.80 -6.23 -4.64
N ARG A 395 -8.63 -6.48 -5.67
CA ARG A 395 -8.97 -5.47 -6.69
C ARG A 395 -9.73 -4.26 -6.13
N VAL A 396 -10.65 -4.47 -5.19
CA VAL A 396 -11.37 -3.36 -4.53
C VAL A 396 -10.42 -2.54 -3.67
N ASP A 397 -9.50 -3.18 -2.95
CA ASP A 397 -8.46 -2.49 -2.16
C ASP A 397 -7.57 -1.61 -3.06
N ASP A 398 -7.07 -2.15 -4.19
CA ASP A 398 -6.26 -1.41 -5.16
C ASP A 398 -7.04 -0.21 -5.74
N ALA A 399 -8.29 -0.44 -6.14
CA ALA A 399 -9.15 0.60 -6.68
C ALA A 399 -9.49 1.70 -5.65
N LEU A 400 -9.63 1.35 -4.37
CA LEU A 400 -9.80 2.31 -3.28
C LEU A 400 -8.56 3.20 -3.12
N HIS A 401 -7.36 2.61 -3.14
CA HIS A 401 -6.12 3.37 -3.06
C HIS A 401 -5.93 4.28 -4.27
N ALA A 402 -6.23 3.79 -5.47
CA ALA A 402 -6.16 4.58 -6.70
C ALA A 402 -7.15 5.76 -6.68
N THR A 403 -8.38 5.56 -6.21
CA THR A 403 -9.37 6.66 -6.10
C THR A 403 -8.95 7.71 -5.09
N ARG A 404 -8.38 7.33 -3.95
CA ARG A 404 -7.81 8.27 -2.98
C ARG A 404 -6.63 9.05 -3.56
N ALA A 405 -5.71 8.37 -4.25
CA ALA A 405 -4.58 9.00 -4.93
C ALA A 405 -5.03 10.02 -5.99
N ALA A 406 -6.14 9.72 -6.69
CA ALA A 406 -6.72 10.61 -7.68
C ALA A 406 -7.38 11.86 -7.07
N VAL A 407 -8.06 11.71 -5.93
CA VAL A 407 -8.60 12.86 -5.17
C VAL A 407 -7.49 13.75 -4.65
N GLU A 408 -6.38 13.17 -4.18
CA GLU A 408 -5.25 13.88 -3.58
C GLU A 408 -4.45 14.70 -4.60
N GLU A 409 -4.04 14.12 -5.72
CA GLU A 409 -3.14 14.76 -6.70
C GLU A 409 -3.76 14.97 -8.09
N GLY A 410 -5.01 14.57 -8.29
CA GLY A 410 -5.68 14.68 -9.58
C GLY A 410 -5.43 13.50 -10.51
N ILE A 411 -5.92 13.66 -11.74
CA ILE A 411 -5.94 12.62 -12.78
C ILE A 411 -5.20 13.04 -14.04
N LEU A 412 -4.67 12.05 -14.75
CA LEU A 412 -3.98 12.15 -16.01
C LEU A 412 -4.61 11.19 -17.03
N PRO A 413 -4.38 11.36 -18.35
CA PRO A 413 -4.79 10.36 -19.33
C PRO A 413 -4.04 9.04 -19.06
N GLY A 414 -4.80 7.94 -19.01
CA GLY A 414 -4.29 6.62 -18.66
C GLY A 414 -3.55 5.91 -19.78
N GLY A 415 -3.39 4.59 -19.64
CA GLY A 415 -2.79 3.74 -20.66
C GLY A 415 -1.31 4.03 -20.96
N GLY A 416 -0.59 4.67 -20.04
CA GLY A 416 0.80 5.08 -20.20
C GLY A 416 0.98 6.33 -21.07
N VAL A 417 -0.11 6.95 -21.53
CA VAL A 417 -0.06 8.13 -22.44
C VAL A 417 0.50 9.36 -21.75
N ALA A 418 0.18 9.58 -20.48
CA ALA A 418 0.71 10.71 -19.72
C ALA A 418 2.25 10.72 -19.71
N LEU A 419 2.89 9.56 -19.52
CA LEU A 419 4.35 9.41 -19.59
C LEU A 419 4.89 9.73 -20.98
N LEU A 420 4.22 9.25 -22.05
CA LEU A 420 4.62 9.56 -23.44
C LEU A 420 4.55 11.06 -23.74
N ARG A 421 3.56 11.77 -23.22
CA ARG A 421 3.39 13.21 -23.41
C ARG A 421 4.40 14.04 -22.61
N ALA A 422 4.71 13.61 -21.39
CA ALA A 422 5.65 14.30 -20.51
C ALA A 422 7.11 14.26 -21.03
N VAL A 423 7.42 13.39 -22.01
CA VAL A 423 8.74 13.34 -22.69
C VAL A 423 9.16 14.69 -23.28
N LYS A 424 8.22 15.55 -23.67
CA LYS A 424 8.52 16.90 -24.16
C LYS A 424 9.35 17.74 -23.20
N ALA A 425 9.19 17.53 -21.90
CA ALA A 425 9.99 18.22 -20.87
C ALA A 425 11.49 17.92 -20.98
N LEU A 426 11.87 16.84 -21.65
CA LEU A 426 13.26 16.43 -21.84
C LEU A 426 13.99 17.15 -22.97
N ASP A 427 13.27 17.83 -23.88
CA ASP A 427 13.86 18.41 -25.09
C ASP A 427 14.83 19.56 -24.80
N ASN A 428 14.61 20.29 -23.71
CA ASN A 428 15.38 21.46 -23.32
C ASN A 428 16.22 21.25 -22.04
N LEU A 429 16.47 19.99 -21.63
CA LEU A 429 17.26 19.72 -20.44
C LEU A 429 18.75 19.98 -20.68
N ASN A 430 19.33 20.85 -19.84
CA ASN A 430 20.76 21.07 -19.82
C ASN A 430 21.48 19.95 -19.06
N THR A 431 22.43 19.29 -19.74
CA THR A 431 23.28 18.25 -19.16
C THR A 431 24.73 18.71 -19.13
N ALA A 432 25.49 18.30 -18.11
CA ALA A 432 26.88 18.72 -17.94
C ALA A 432 27.84 18.02 -18.92
N ASN A 433 27.48 16.84 -19.41
CA ASN A 433 28.30 16.03 -20.31
C ASN A 433 27.44 15.07 -21.16
N GLN A 434 28.12 14.34 -22.08
CA GLN A 434 27.47 13.41 -22.99
C GLN A 434 26.85 12.21 -22.27
N ASP A 435 27.47 11.70 -21.21
CA ASP A 435 26.97 10.53 -20.48
C ASP A 435 25.66 10.87 -19.74
N GLN A 436 25.56 12.08 -19.16
CA GLN A 436 24.29 12.57 -18.59
C GLN A 436 23.21 12.70 -19.67
N ARG A 437 23.56 13.16 -20.88
CA ARG A 437 22.63 13.24 -21.99
C ARG A 437 22.08 11.86 -22.37
N VAL A 438 22.95 10.84 -22.39
CA VAL A 438 22.53 9.45 -22.62
C VAL A 438 21.65 8.96 -21.47
N GLY A 439 21.91 9.35 -20.23
CA GLY A 439 21.03 9.09 -19.10
C GLY A 439 19.60 9.63 -19.32
N VAL A 440 19.47 10.84 -19.87
CA VAL A 440 18.17 11.41 -20.26
C VAL A 440 17.50 10.58 -21.37
N GLU A 441 18.26 10.14 -22.38
CA GLU A 441 17.73 9.32 -23.48
C GLU A 441 17.30 7.90 -23.00
N ILE A 442 17.94 7.34 -21.96
CA ILE A 442 17.50 6.09 -21.32
C ILE A 442 16.06 6.26 -20.79
N VAL A 443 15.79 7.32 -20.05
CA VAL A 443 14.45 7.59 -19.51
C VAL A 443 13.45 7.86 -20.63
N ARG A 444 13.85 8.66 -21.66
CA ARG A 444 13.01 8.94 -22.83
C ARG A 444 12.48 7.66 -23.49
N ARG A 445 13.32 6.64 -23.60
CA ARG A 445 12.94 5.34 -24.16
C ARG A 445 12.14 4.49 -23.17
N ALA A 446 12.55 4.50 -21.92
CA ALA A 446 11.93 3.66 -20.89
C ALA A 446 10.45 4.01 -20.61
N VAL A 447 10.09 5.29 -20.68
CA VAL A 447 8.70 5.73 -20.43
C VAL A 447 7.70 5.31 -21.52
N GLU A 448 8.18 4.78 -22.65
CA GLU A 448 7.32 4.14 -23.67
C GLU A 448 6.88 2.73 -23.25
N ALA A 449 7.62 2.08 -22.35
CA ALA A 449 7.44 0.66 -22.03
C ALA A 449 6.04 0.32 -21.46
N PRO A 450 5.43 1.11 -20.57
CA PRO A 450 4.08 0.82 -20.08
C PRO A 450 3.02 0.81 -21.19
N ALA A 451 2.98 1.84 -22.03
CA ALA A 451 2.03 1.91 -23.16
C ALA A 451 2.26 0.77 -24.16
N ARG A 452 3.51 0.44 -24.45
CA ARG A 452 3.89 -0.69 -25.31
C ARG A 452 3.41 -2.01 -24.74
N GLN A 453 3.64 -2.25 -23.46
CA GLN A 453 3.25 -3.50 -22.79
C GLN A 453 1.73 -3.66 -22.70
N ILE A 454 0.98 -2.57 -22.46
CA ILE A 454 -0.49 -2.59 -22.49
C ILE A 454 -0.99 -3.00 -23.87
N ALA A 455 -0.39 -2.48 -24.94
CA ALA A 455 -0.75 -2.83 -26.32
C ALA A 455 -0.43 -4.31 -26.62
N GLU A 456 0.74 -4.77 -26.24
CA GLU A 456 1.16 -6.17 -26.43
C GLU A 456 0.24 -7.15 -25.67
N ASN A 457 -0.12 -6.84 -24.42
CA ASN A 457 -1.07 -7.65 -23.63
C ASN A 457 -2.48 -7.66 -24.26
N ALA A 458 -2.82 -6.60 -25.01
CA ALA A 458 -4.07 -6.52 -25.76
C ALA A 458 -4.03 -7.25 -27.12
N GLY A 459 -2.88 -7.82 -27.50
CA GLY A 459 -2.69 -8.50 -28.78
C GLY A 459 -2.39 -7.57 -29.95
N ALA A 460 -2.03 -6.30 -29.67
CA ALA A 460 -1.63 -5.32 -30.68
C ALA A 460 -0.09 -5.18 -30.73
N GLU A 461 0.43 -4.70 -31.86
CA GLU A 461 1.86 -4.41 -31.99
C GLU A 461 2.21 -3.11 -31.26
N GLY A 462 2.88 -3.22 -30.11
CA GLY A 462 3.18 -2.10 -29.21
C GLY A 462 3.97 -0.99 -29.88
N SER A 463 4.91 -1.33 -30.77
CA SER A 463 5.71 -0.35 -31.51
C SER A 463 4.87 0.50 -32.45
N ILE A 464 3.88 -0.09 -33.10
CA ILE A 464 2.97 0.63 -34.03
C ILE A 464 2.05 1.57 -33.23
N ILE A 465 1.50 1.09 -32.11
CA ILE A 465 0.62 1.90 -31.26
C ILE A 465 1.38 3.12 -30.72
N VAL A 466 2.55 2.91 -30.10
CA VAL A 466 3.37 4.01 -29.56
C VAL A 466 3.79 4.97 -30.67
N GLY A 467 4.18 4.46 -31.87
CA GLY A 467 4.51 5.28 -33.02
C GLY A 467 3.38 6.23 -33.42
N LYS A 468 2.15 5.71 -33.57
CA LYS A 468 0.96 6.52 -33.89
C LYS A 468 0.62 7.54 -32.78
N LEU A 469 0.80 7.17 -31.51
CA LEU A 469 0.58 8.11 -30.41
C LEU A 469 1.57 9.28 -30.45
N ARG A 470 2.81 9.06 -30.84
CA ARG A 470 3.84 10.11 -30.96
C ARG A 470 3.60 11.11 -32.10
N GLU A 471 2.84 10.72 -33.12
CA GLU A 471 2.46 11.62 -34.24
C GLU A 471 1.49 12.73 -33.76
N LYS A 472 0.76 12.50 -32.67
CA LYS A 472 -0.21 13.45 -32.12
C LYS A 472 0.38 14.21 -30.95
N THR A 473 -0.01 15.48 -30.80
CA THR A 473 0.51 16.38 -29.77
C THR A 473 -0.48 16.65 -28.65
N GLU A 474 -1.77 16.31 -28.85
CA GLU A 474 -2.82 16.49 -27.85
C GLU A 474 -2.54 15.62 -26.62
N PHE A 475 -2.58 16.23 -25.43
CA PHE A 475 -2.17 15.57 -24.20
C PHE A 475 -3.06 14.38 -23.84
N SER A 476 -4.39 14.48 -24.08
CA SER A 476 -5.38 13.45 -23.76
C SER A 476 -5.57 12.40 -24.87
N TYR A 477 -5.01 12.63 -26.07
CA TYR A 477 -5.17 11.68 -27.17
C TYR A 477 -4.36 10.41 -26.94
N GLY A 478 -5.05 9.27 -26.91
CA GLY A 478 -4.45 7.98 -26.64
C GLY A 478 -5.12 6.83 -27.40
N TRP A 479 -4.75 5.61 -27.03
CA TRP A 479 -5.32 4.37 -27.53
C TRP A 479 -5.96 3.59 -26.38
N ASN A 480 -7.24 3.30 -26.51
CA ASN A 480 -7.99 2.50 -25.54
C ASN A 480 -7.77 1.01 -25.84
N ALA A 481 -6.99 0.33 -25.00
CA ALA A 481 -6.67 -1.08 -25.21
C ALA A 481 -7.87 -2.02 -25.03
N GLN A 482 -8.94 -1.57 -24.34
CA GLN A 482 -10.17 -2.35 -24.18
C GLN A 482 -10.97 -2.43 -25.48
N THR A 483 -11.17 -1.27 -26.14
CA THR A 483 -11.98 -1.15 -27.36
C THR A 483 -11.17 -1.22 -28.65
N GLY A 484 -9.87 -0.92 -28.60
CA GLY A 484 -9.00 -0.82 -29.76
C GLY A 484 -9.07 0.54 -30.48
N GLU A 485 -9.76 1.53 -29.91
CA GLU A 485 -10.02 2.83 -30.53
C GLU A 485 -9.03 3.90 -30.09
N TYR A 486 -8.73 4.84 -30.99
CA TYR A 486 -7.96 6.03 -30.70
C TYR A 486 -8.89 7.20 -30.39
N GLY A 487 -8.55 8.06 -29.43
CA GLY A 487 -9.36 9.23 -29.10
C GLY A 487 -8.92 9.91 -27.82
N ASP A 488 -9.77 10.82 -27.33
CA ASP A 488 -9.60 11.49 -26.06
C ASP A 488 -9.86 10.51 -24.91
N LEU A 489 -8.81 10.17 -24.16
CA LEU A 489 -8.89 9.21 -23.06
C LEU A 489 -9.69 9.73 -21.87
N TYR A 490 -9.74 11.04 -21.62
CA TYR A 490 -10.63 11.60 -20.60
C TYR A 490 -12.11 11.36 -20.95
N ALA A 491 -12.48 11.60 -22.21
CA ALA A 491 -13.85 11.34 -22.68
C ALA A 491 -14.21 9.85 -22.67
N GLN A 492 -13.22 8.97 -22.86
CA GLN A 492 -13.40 7.51 -22.82
C GLN A 492 -13.32 6.94 -21.39
N GLY A 493 -13.08 7.76 -20.38
CA GLY A 493 -12.92 7.32 -18.99
C GLY A 493 -11.64 6.54 -18.70
N VAL A 494 -10.63 6.58 -19.58
CA VAL A 494 -9.33 5.93 -19.42
C VAL A 494 -8.38 6.93 -18.75
N ILE A 495 -8.39 6.93 -17.44
CA ILE A 495 -7.70 7.92 -16.58
C ILE A 495 -6.90 7.24 -15.48
N ASP A 496 -5.71 7.76 -15.19
CA ASP A 496 -4.83 7.28 -14.13
C ASP A 496 -4.60 8.38 -13.08
N PRO A 497 -4.48 8.04 -11.78
CA PRO A 497 -4.11 9.00 -10.74
C PRO A 497 -2.70 9.55 -10.98
N ALA A 498 -2.52 10.85 -10.89
CA ALA A 498 -1.21 11.50 -11.08
C ALA A 498 -0.17 11.00 -10.06
N LYS A 499 -0.58 10.79 -8.81
CA LYS A 499 0.26 10.24 -7.74
C LYS A 499 0.80 8.85 -8.10
N VAL A 500 -0.05 7.97 -8.65
CA VAL A 500 0.33 6.61 -9.06
C VAL A 500 1.38 6.66 -10.19
N VAL A 501 1.12 7.43 -11.25
CA VAL A 501 2.02 7.51 -12.41
C VAL A 501 3.39 8.07 -12.04
N ARG A 502 3.43 9.18 -11.25
CA ARG A 502 4.70 9.79 -10.85
C ARG A 502 5.50 8.92 -9.88
N THR A 503 4.82 8.30 -8.90
CA THR A 503 5.47 7.43 -7.92
C THR A 503 6.07 6.20 -8.59
N ALA A 504 5.34 5.57 -9.51
CA ALA A 504 5.85 4.46 -10.30
C ALA A 504 7.15 4.81 -11.05
N LEU A 505 7.23 6.00 -11.65
CA LEU A 505 8.44 6.45 -12.33
C LEU A 505 9.58 6.77 -11.35
N GLN A 506 9.30 7.43 -10.23
CA GLN A 506 10.29 7.80 -9.22
C GLN A 506 10.92 6.57 -8.56
N ASP A 507 10.10 5.61 -8.12
CA ASP A 507 10.59 4.40 -7.45
C ASP A 507 11.35 3.51 -8.44
N ALA A 508 10.83 3.36 -9.67
CA ALA A 508 11.52 2.63 -10.73
C ALA A 508 12.90 3.21 -11.03
N SER A 509 13.00 4.53 -11.18
CA SER A 509 14.28 5.19 -11.49
C SER A 509 15.27 5.16 -10.34
N SER A 510 14.79 5.27 -9.11
CA SER A 510 15.62 5.20 -7.90
C SER A 510 16.38 3.87 -7.84
N ILE A 511 15.68 2.77 -7.93
CA ILE A 511 16.26 1.43 -7.86
C ILE A 511 17.05 1.11 -9.15
N ALA A 512 16.51 1.45 -10.32
CA ALA A 512 17.21 1.24 -11.57
C ALA A 512 18.54 2.00 -11.63
N GLY A 513 18.59 3.22 -11.11
CA GLY A 513 19.82 4.01 -11.00
C GLY A 513 20.89 3.34 -10.12
N LEU A 514 20.48 2.70 -9.02
CA LEU A 514 21.39 1.90 -8.19
C LEU A 514 21.90 0.67 -8.94
N LEU A 515 21.04 -0.05 -9.65
CA LEU A 515 21.40 -1.22 -10.44
C LEU A 515 22.37 -0.87 -11.58
N VAL A 516 22.14 0.26 -12.27
CA VAL A 516 23.03 0.75 -13.35
C VAL A 516 24.43 1.10 -12.83
N THR A 517 24.53 1.59 -11.58
CA THR A 517 25.80 1.96 -10.95
C THR A 517 26.49 0.80 -10.21
N THR A 518 25.88 -0.39 -10.17
CA THR A 518 26.44 -1.55 -9.48
C THR A 518 27.59 -2.16 -10.26
N GLU A 519 28.73 -2.37 -9.60
CA GLU A 519 29.93 -2.98 -10.18
C GLU A 519 30.22 -4.37 -9.60
N ALA A 520 29.88 -4.62 -8.35
CA ALA A 520 30.15 -5.88 -7.67
C ALA A 520 28.92 -6.40 -6.91
N MET A 521 28.75 -7.71 -6.88
CA MET A 521 27.73 -8.41 -6.12
C MET A 521 28.39 -9.42 -5.18
N ILE A 522 27.93 -9.49 -3.92
CA ILE A 522 28.52 -10.32 -2.87
C ILE A 522 27.45 -11.24 -2.30
N ALA A 523 27.59 -12.54 -2.43
CA ALA A 523 26.68 -13.56 -1.89
C ALA A 523 27.39 -14.54 -0.96
N GLU A 524 26.65 -15.20 -0.09
CA GLU A 524 27.17 -16.32 0.69
C GLU A 524 27.35 -17.56 -0.19
N LYS A 525 28.51 -18.20 -0.11
CA LYS A 525 28.71 -19.50 -0.76
C LYS A 525 27.74 -20.53 -0.17
N PRO A 526 27.13 -21.39 -1.01
CA PRO A 526 26.35 -22.51 -0.51
C PRO A 526 27.20 -23.35 0.48
N LYS A 527 26.63 -23.71 1.60
CA LYS A 527 27.28 -24.71 2.48
C LYS A 527 27.34 -26.00 1.67
N LYS A 528 28.55 -26.56 1.50
CA LYS A 528 28.67 -27.93 1.02
C LYS A 528 27.99 -28.80 2.07
N ASP A 529 26.98 -29.54 1.68
CA ASP A 529 26.35 -30.53 2.55
C ASP A 529 27.47 -31.46 3.06
N ALA A 530 27.58 -31.56 4.37
CA ALA A 530 28.48 -32.55 4.96
C ALA A 530 27.94 -33.93 4.52
N PRO A 531 28.80 -34.84 4.05
CA PRO A 531 28.33 -36.18 3.73
C PRO A 531 27.61 -36.76 4.95
N PRO A 532 26.51 -37.50 4.76
CA PRO A 532 25.78 -38.11 5.86
C PRO A 532 26.74 -38.93 6.73
N PRO A 533 26.65 -38.86 8.06
CA PRO A 533 27.51 -39.65 8.93
C PRO A 533 27.39 -41.13 8.55
N LEU A 534 28.54 -41.78 8.29
CA LEU A 534 28.59 -43.21 8.04
C LEU A 534 27.88 -43.93 9.22
N PRO A 535 27.00 -44.91 8.94
CA PRO A 535 26.36 -45.68 9.99
C PRO A 535 27.45 -46.31 10.86
N ALA A 536 27.37 -46.04 12.18
CA ALA A 536 28.27 -46.65 13.14
C ALA A 536 28.17 -48.17 13.00
N GLY A 537 29.28 -48.77 12.55
CA GLY A 537 29.34 -50.24 12.44
C GLY A 537 29.03 -50.86 13.79
N HIS A 538 28.06 -51.74 13.83
CA HIS A 538 27.85 -52.62 14.97
C HIS A 538 29.11 -53.49 15.11
N GLY A 539 29.90 -53.19 16.16
CA GLY A 539 30.95 -54.08 16.61
C GLY A 539 30.32 -55.44 16.94
N MET A 540 30.72 -56.47 16.23
CA MET A 540 30.46 -57.83 16.64
C MET A 540 31.45 -58.11 17.78
N ASP A 541 30.92 -58.21 19.01
CA ASP A 541 31.62 -58.83 20.12
C ASP A 541 31.60 -60.35 19.87
N PHE A 542 32.81 -60.91 19.84
CA PHE A 542 33.05 -62.36 20.00
C PHE A 542 33.37 -62.63 21.45
#